data_4cac8b833bbf1fd2569614313d52b814
#
_entry.id   4cac8b833bbf1fd2569614313d52b814
#
_cell.length_a   1.000
_cell.length_b   1.000
_cell.length_c   1.000
_cell.angle_alpha   90.00
_cell.angle_beta   90.00
_cell.angle_gamma   90.00
#
_symmetry.space_group_name_H-M   'P 1'
#
loop_
_entity.id
_entity.type
_entity.pdbx_description
1 polymer ?
#
loop_
_entity_poly.entity_id
_entity_poly.type
_entity_poly.pdbx_seq_one_letter_code
_entity_poly.pdbx_strand_id
1 'polypeptide(L)'
;MSIITIDETAAGRVAPLVAAFRVFLRSLNGIVSEPDVDAGREEILEFLSSGYPVFATEEGGELAGYIVCRIDEPCLWVEHIYVRPEFRRKGVAAQLFEKAEEISRSMGEDTVFNYVHPNNEGMIRFLRSKGYTVLNMIEIRKPYRDEKLTTQMKVGRNTFDY
;
A
#
# COMPACT_ATOMS: atom_id res chain seq x y z
N MET A 1 7.40 -20.22 1.05
CA MET A 1 7.15 -18.77 0.99
C MET A 1 8.36 -18.05 1.55
N SER A 2 9.02 -17.20 0.77
CA SER A 2 10.23 -16.48 1.17
C SER A 2 10.07 -14.99 0.84
N ILE A 3 10.69 -14.12 1.65
CA ILE A 3 10.77 -12.69 1.35
C ILE A 3 12.06 -12.42 0.61
N ILE A 4 11.97 -11.67 -0.47
CA ILE A 4 13.10 -11.21 -1.27
C ILE A 4 13.12 -9.68 -1.31
N THR A 5 14.31 -9.10 -1.34
CA THR A 5 14.50 -7.69 -1.64
C THR A 5 14.42 -7.49 -3.16
N ILE A 6 13.74 -6.44 -3.58
CA ILE A 6 13.59 -6.10 -4.98
C ILE A 6 14.59 -5.01 -5.34
N ASP A 7 15.32 -5.23 -6.42
CA ASP A 7 16.18 -4.25 -7.07
C ASP A 7 15.67 -3.93 -8.50
N GLU A 8 16.38 -3.08 -9.21
CA GLU A 8 16.00 -2.68 -10.57
C GLU A 8 15.92 -3.87 -11.55
N THR A 9 16.72 -4.91 -11.34
CA THR A 9 16.72 -6.12 -12.21
C THR A 9 15.45 -6.94 -12.04
N ALA A 10 14.86 -6.90 -10.86
CA ALA A 10 13.62 -7.58 -10.50
C ALA A 10 12.35 -6.74 -10.73
N ALA A 11 12.49 -5.45 -11.11
CA ALA A 11 11.36 -4.54 -11.29
C ALA A 11 10.28 -5.09 -12.22
N GLY A 12 10.67 -5.73 -13.33
CA GLY A 12 9.73 -6.34 -14.26
C GLY A 12 8.88 -7.46 -13.68
N ARG A 13 9.35 -8.15 -12.62
CA ARG A 13 8.59 -9.18 -11.91
C ARG A 13 7.51 -8.58 -11.00
N VAL A 14 7.76 -7.40 -10.45
CA VAL A 14 6.83 -6.70 -9.54
C VAL A 14 5.80 -5.88 -10.32
N ALA A 15 6.14 -5.39 -11.50
CA ALA A 15 5.30 -4.53 -12.32
C ALA A 15 3.83 -4.99 -12.49
N PRO A 16 3.53 -6.28 -12.75
CA PRO A 16 2.14 -6.74 -12.81
C PRO A 16 1.38 -6.59 -11.49
N LEU A 17 2.06 -6.69 -10.34
CA LEU A 17 1.45 -6.51 -9.03
C LEU A 17 1.15 -5.02 -8.77
N VAL A 18 2.04 -4.12 -9.20
CA VAL A 18 1.82 -2.67 -9.12
C VAL A 18 0.64 -2.27 -9.98
N ALA A 19 0.57 -2.76 -11.22
CA ALA A 19 -0.56 -2.52 -12.13
C ALA A 19 -1.89 -3.00 -11.52
N ALA A 20 -1.91 -4.21 -10.95
CA ALA A 20 -3.08 -4.75 -10.28
C ALA A 20 -3.47 -3.95 -9.02
N PHE A 21 -2.50 -3.46 -8.27
CA PHE A 21 -2.75 -2.59 -7.13
C PHE A 21 -3.39 -1.27 -7.55
N ARG A 22 -2.94 -0.66 -8.64
CA ARG A 22 -3.55 0.58 -9.17
C ARG A 22 -4.99 0.37 -9.62
N VAL A 23 -5.29 -0.75 -10.27
CA VAL A 23 -6.67 -1.13 -10.60
C VAL A 23 -7.51 -1.28 -9.33
N PHE A 24 -6.99 -1.96 -8.33
CA PHE A 24 -7.66 -2.11 -7.03
C PHE A 24 -7.95 -0.76 -6.37
N LEU A 25 -6.97 0.15 -6.30
CA LEU A 25 -7.18 1.48 -5.71
C LEU A 25 -8.26 2.30 -6.44
N ARG A 26 -8.27 2.27 -7.77
CA ARG A 26 -9.32 2.93 -8.57
C ARG A 26 -10.70 2.34 -8.29
N SER A 27 -10.79 1.02 -8.11
CA SER A 27 -12.05 0.34 -7.80
C SER A 27 -12.67 0.79 -6.47
N LEU A 28 -11.86 1.24 -5.51
CA LEU A 28 -12.36 1.79 -4.24
C LEU A 28 -13.20 3.06 -4.43
N ASN A 29 -13.00 3.78 -5.55
CA ASN A 29 -13.79 4.93 -5.98
C ASN A 29 -14.81 4.57 -7.07
N GLY A 30 -15.09 3.29 -7.29
CA GLY A 30 -16.02 2.84 -8.32
C GLY A 30 -15.52 2.98 -9.77
N ILE A 31 -14.22 3.24 -9.95
CA ILE A 31 -13.60 3.39 -11.28
C ILE A 31 -13.14 2.03 -11.77
N VAL A 32 -13.69 1.60 -12.91
CA VAL A 32 -13.23 0.40 -13.63
C VAL A 32 -12.05 0.77 -14.51
N SER A 33 -10.97 -0.01 -14.43
CA SER A 33 -9.77 0.20 -15.24
C SER A 33 -9.05 -1.12 -15.49
N GLU A 34 -8.22 -1.16 -16.55
CA GLU A 34 -7.37 -2.27 -16.87
C GLU A 34 -5.96 -2.08 -16.30
N PRO A 35 -5.23 -3.17 -15.99
CA PRO A 35 -3.87 -3.08 -15.50
C PRO A 35 -2.92 -2.61 -16.61
N ASP A 36 -2.11 -1.60 -16.28
CA ASP A 36 -1.03 -1.09 -17.12
C ASP A 36 0.31 -1.53 -16.53
N VAL A 37 0.88 -2.59 -17.10
CA VAL A 37 2.12 -3.20 -16.59
C VAL A 37 3.33 -2.31 -16.87
N ASP A 38 3.34 -1.59 -17.99
CA ASP A 38 4.44 -0.69 -18.33
C ASP A 38 4.48 0.49 -17.36
N ALA A 39 3.33 1.12 -17.09
CA ALA A 39 3.22 2.13 -16.04
C ALA A 39 3.60 1.59 -14.66
N GLY A 40 3.20 0.36 -14.34
CA GLY A 40 3.60 -0.31 -13.09
C GLY A 40 5.11 -0.55 -13.00
N ARG A 41 5.78 -0.83 -14.12
CA ARG A 41 7.23 -0.96 -14.17
C ARG A 41 7.94 0.39 -13.98
N GLU A 42 7.46 1.42 -14.62
CA GLU A 42 8.00 2.78 -14.44
C GLU A 42 7.90 3.22 -12.99
N GLU A 43 6.75 3.03 -12.37
CA GLU A 43 6.50 3.40 -10.99
C GLU A 43 7.42 2.67 -9.99
N ILE A 44 7.63 1.35 -10.16
CA ILE A 44 8.53 0.62 -9.25
C ILE A 44 9.99 1.04 -9.44
N LEU A 45 10.42 1.35 -10.66
CA LEU A 45 11.75 1.88 -10.92
C LEU A 45 11.95 3.26 -10.30
N GLU A 46 10.93 4.11 -10.30
CA GLU A 46 10.95 5.41 -9.64
C GLU A 46 11.11 5.27 -8.13
N PHE A 47 10.40 4.35 -7.49
CA PHE A 47 10.58 4.08 -6.07
C PHE A 47 12.00 3.58 -5.75
N LEU A 48 12.51 2.64 -6.54
CA LEU A 48 13.86 2.11 -6.34
C LEU A 48 14.94 3.18 -6.53
N SER A 49 14.81 4.03 -7.56
CA SER A 49 15.73 5.14 -7.82
C SER A 49 15.68 6.20 -6.72
N SER A 50 14.54 6.33 -6.04
CA SER A 50 14.38 7.19 -4.86
C SER A 50 14.92 6.58 -3.57
N GLY A 51 15.47 5.36 -3.64
CA GLY A 51 16.04 4.66 -2.49
C GLY A 51 15.00 4.03 -1.56
N TYR A 52 13.76 3.84 -2.04
CA TYR A 52 12.72 3.22 -1.23
C TYR A 52 12.97 1.71 -1.12
N PRO A 53 13.01 1.15 0.09
CA PRO A 53 13.07 -0.29 0.28
C PRO A 53 11.83 -0.98 -0.31
N VAL A 54 12.06 -1.98 -1.15
CA VAL A 54 11.00 -2.77 -1.77
C VAL A 54 11.25 -4.25 -1.47
N PHE A 55 10.23 -4.92 -0.97
CA PHE A 55 10.25 -6.35 -0.69
C PHE A 55 9.08 -7.03 -1.38
N ALA A 56 9.28 -8.29 -1.74
CA ALA A 56 8.21 -9.14 -2.24
C ALA A 56 8.24 -10.51 -1.57
N THR A 57 7.09 -11.15 -1.50
CA THR A 57 6.98 -12.54 -1.07
C THR A 57 6.89 -13.43 -2.30
N GLU A 58 7.75 -14.43 -2.36
CA GLU A 58 7.80 -15.42 -3.43
C GLU A 58 7.31 -16.79 -2.94
N GLU A 59 6.47 -17.44 -3.73
CA GLU A 59 5.99 -18.80 -3.51
C GLU A 59 5.93 -19.55 -4.86
N GLY A 60 6.63 -20.67 -4.94
CA GLY A 60 6.64 -21.49 -6.14
C GLY A 60 7.18 -20.80 -7.41
N GLY A 61 8.07 -19.80 -7.26
CA GLY A 61 8.62 -19.02 -8.37
C GLY A 61 7.77 -17.80 -8.77
N GLU A 62 6.59 -17.63 -8.17
CA GLU A 62 5.71 -16.49 -8.41
C GLU A 62 5.73 -15.50 -7.24
N LEU A 63 5.57 -14.21 -7.55
CA LEU A 63 5.41 -13.18 -6.52
C LEU A 63 3.97 -13.16 -6.02
N ALA A 64 3.78 -13.45 -4.74
CA ALA A 64 2.49 -13.48 -4.07
C ALA A 64 2.01 -12.09 -3.64
N GLY A 65 2.94 -11.17 -3.38
CA GLY A 65 2.67 -9.80 -2.96
C GLY A 65 3.96 -9.00 -2.83
N TYR A 66 3.82 -7.70 -2.61
CA TYR A 66 4.95 -6.79 -2.42
C TYR A 66 4.59 -5.65 -1.46
N ILE A 67 5.63 -5.00 -0.94
CA ILE A 67 5.55 -3.78 -0.13
C ILE A 67 6.60 -2.79 -0.60
N VAL A 68 6.24 -1.52 -0.63
CA VAL A 68 7.15 -0.38 -0.84
C VAL A 68 7.13 0.47 0.43
N CYS A 69 8.30 0.77 0.96
CA CYS A 69 8.48 1.60 2.15
C CYS A 69 9.14 2.92 1.75
N ARG A 70 8.58 4.03 2.19
CA ARG A 70 9.23 5.35 2.09
C ARG A 70 9.80 5.73 3.45
N ILE A 71 11.09 6.06 3.46
CA ILE A 71 11.76 6.58 4.64
C ILE A 71 11.79 8.10 4.54
N ASP A 72 11.17 8.75 5.51
CA ASP A 72 11.09 10.20 5.64
C ASP A 72 11.44 10.52 7.10
N GLU A 73 12.75 10.47 7.38
CA GLU A 73 13.31 10.42 8.74
C GLU A 73 12.68 11.45 9.69
N PRO A 74 12.27 11.01 10.89
CA PRO A 74 12.42 9.66 11.45
C PRO A 74 11.29 8.67 11.08
N CYS A 75 10.33 9.07 10.24
CA CYS A 75 9.12 8.30 9.93
C CYS A 75 9.33 7.29 8.81
N LEU A 76 8.75 6.11 8.95
CA LEU A 76 8.59 5.15 7.87
C LEU A 76 7.12 5.07 7.45
N TRP A 77 6.89 5.17 6.15
CA TRP A 77 5.58 5.07 5.53
C TRP A 77 5.48 3.83 4.64
N VAL A 78 4.36 3.14 4.70
CA VAL A 78 4.01 2.14 3.70
C VAL A 78 3.34 2.86 2.52
N GLU A 79 4.08 2.99 1.42
CA GLU A 79 3.57 3.58 0.17
C GLU A 79 2.65 2.60 -0.55
N HIS A 80 3.10 1.36 -0.71
CA HIS A 80 2.33 0.29 -1.29
C HIS A 80 2.40 -0.97 -0.43
N ILE A 81 1.29 -1.67 -0.30
CA ILE A 81 1.23 -3.06 0.10
C ILE A 81 0.10 -3.74 -0.67
N TYR A 82 0.44 -4.79 -1.39
CA TYR A 82 -0.51 -5.54 -2.18
C TYR A 82 -0.23 -7.02 -2.11
N VAL A 83 -1.28 -7.81 -2.01
CA VAL A 83 -1.25 -9.27 -2.07
C VAL A 83 -2.25 -9.73 -3.11
N ARG A 84 -1.80 -10.54 -4.05
CA ARG A 84 -2.65 -11.15 -5.07
C ARG A 84 -3.80 -11.91 -4.41
N PRO A 85 -5.03 -11.84 -4.98
CA PRO A 85 -6.22 -12.44 -4.37
C PRO A 85 -6.05 -13.89 -3.92
N GLU A 86 -5.41 -14.72 -4.75
CA GLU A 86 -5.18 -16.15 -4.52
C GLU A 86 -4.19 -16.46 -3.39
N PHE A 87 -3.39 -15.47 -2.98
CA PHE A 87 -2.42 -15.57 -1.87
C PHE A 87 -2.90 -14.86 -0.59
N ARG A 88 -4.08 -14.26 -0.62
CA ARG A 88 -4.65 -13.60 0.58
C ARG A 88 -5.00 -14.63 1.66
N ARG A 89 -5.06 -14.16 2.92
CA ARG A 89 -5.37 -14.98 4.11
C ARG A 89 -4.37 -16.09 4.41
N LYS A 90 -3.20 -16.05 3.79
CA LYS A 90 -2.07 -16.98 4.01
C LYS A 90 -0.89 -16.35 4.76
N GLY A 91 -1.09 -15.18 5.38
CA GLY A 91 -0.04 -14.49 6.14
C GLY A 91 0.91 -13.62 5.31
N VAL A 92 0.78 -13.54 3.97
CA VAL A 92 1.67 -12.78 3.09
C VAL A 92 1.76 -11.31 3.50
N ALA A 93 0.63 -10.64 3.70
CA ALA A 93 0.63 -9.23 4.13
C ALA A 93 1.32 -9.04 5.48
N ALA A 94 1.15 -9.99 6.41
CA ALA A 94 1.78 -9.92 7.73
C ALA A 94 3.30 -10.02 7.64
N GLN A 95 3.83 -10.91 6.80
CA GLN A 95 5.26 -11.06 6.58
C GLN A 95 5.88 -9.82 5.91
N LEU A 96 5.19 -9.25 4.91
CA LEU A 96 5.63 -8.03 4.23
C LEU A 96 5.62 -6.83 5.17
N PHE A 97 4.56 -6.68 5.95
CA PHE A 97 4.41 -5.58 6.90
C PHE A 97 5.44 -5.65 8.04
N GLU A 98 5.82 -6.87 8.46
CA GLU A 98 6.90 -7.08 9.43
C GLU A 98 8.22 -6.46 8.96
N LYS A 99 8.51 -6.46 7.63
CA LYS A 99 9.70 -5.78 7.10
C LYS A 99 9.66 -4.27 7.32
N ALA A 100 8.50 -3.64 7.16
CA ALA A 100 8.35 -2.22 7.47
C ALA A 100 8.56 -1.95 8.98
N GLU A 101 7.99 -2.80 9.83
CA GLU A 101 8.16 -2.70 11.29
C GLU A 101 9.63 -2.95 11.72
N GLU A 102 10.34 -3.89 11.07
CA GLU A 102 11.77 -4.12 11.31
C GLU A 102 12.62 -2.88 10.98
N ILE A 103 12.36 -2.24 9.84
CA ILE A 103 13.07 -1.02 9.44
C ILE A 103 12.76 0.11 10.44
N SER A 104 11.49 0.34 10.77
CA SER A 104 11.09 1.36 11.75
C SER A 104 11.80 1.17 13.09
N ARG A 105 11.79 -0.06 13.62
CA ARG A 105 12.53 -0.39 14.87
C ARG A 105 14.03 -0.14 14.75
N SER A 106 14.63 -0.42 13.60
CA SER A 106 16.06 -0.15 13.38
C SER A 106 16.41 1.33 13.38
N MET A 107 15.43 2.19 13.09
CA MET A 107 15.53 3.65 13.15
C MET A 107 15.22 4.21 14.56
N GLY A 108 14.84 3.34 15.52
CA GLY A 108 14.49 3.73 16.89
C GLY A 108 13.02 4.16 17.06
N GLU A 109 12.17 3.84 16.08
CA GLU A 109 10.75 4.20 16.08
C GLU A 109 9.86 2.99 16.40
N ASP A 110 8.70 3.27 16.99
CA ASP A 110 7.75 2.25 17.46
C ASP A 110 6.56 2.04 16.51
N THR A 111 6.48 2.82 15.44
CA THR A 111 5.31 2.81 14.55
C THR A 111 5.68 2.94 13.08
N VAL A 112 4.78 2.50 12.24
CA VAL A 112 4.83 2.65 10.78
C VAL A 112 3.60 3.44 10.35
N PHE A 113 3.78 4.46 9.52
CA PHE A 113 2.69 5.27 9.02
C PHE A 113 2.07 4.67 7.76
N ASN A 114 0.76 4.82 7.59
CA ASN A 114 0.00 4.23 6.50
C ASN A 114 -1.02 5.22 5.94
N TYR A 115 -1.05 5.39 4.61
CA TYR A 115 -2.19 5.99 3.92
C TYR A 115 -3.17 4.90 3.53
N VAL A 116 -4.41 5.00 3.98
CA VAL A 116 -5.43 4.01 3.68
C VAL A 116 -6.70 4.69 3.20
N HIS A 117 -7.15 4.30 2.02
CA HIS A 117 -8.44 4.77 1.51
C HIS A 117 -9.57 4.27 2.44
N PRO A 118 -10.51 5.14 2.86
CA PRO A 118 -11.58 4.75 3.80
C PRO A 118 -12.42 3.56 3.34
N ASN A 119 -12.60 3.35 2.04
CA ASN A 119 -13.29 2.18 1.49
C ASN A 119 -12.45 0.90 1.48
N ASN A 120 -11.16 0.99 1.84
CA ASN A 120 -10.30 -0.18 1.93
C ASN A 120 -10.45 -0.87 3.30
N GLU A 121 -11.64 -1.39 3.56
CA GLU A 121 -11.92 -2.09 4.82
C GLU A 121 -10.99 -3.28 5.08
N GLY A 122 -10.52 -3.94 4.02
CA GLY A 122 -9.58 -5.06 4.14
C GLY A 122 -8.27 -4.62 4.79
N MET A 123 -7.70 -3.51 4.33
CA MET A 123 -6.48 -2.93 4.89
C MET A 123 -6.72 -2.37 6.29
N ILE A 124 -7.84 -1.69 6.53
CA ILE A 124 -8.20 -1.16 7.85
C ILE A 124 -8.30 -2.30 8.88
N ARG A 125 -8.99 -3.40 8.55
CA ARG A 125 -9.05 -4.57 9.43
C ARG A 125 -7.68 -5.21 9.68
N PHE A 126 -6.85 -5.30 8.63
CA PHE A 126 -5.49 -5.81 8.77
C PHE A 126 -4.67 -4.95 9.73
N LEU A 127 -4.62 -3.63 9.54
CA LEU A 127 -3.90 -2.71 10.41
C LEU A 127 -4.41 -2.77 11.86
N ARG A 128 -5.72 -2.80 12.07
CA ARG A 128 -6.31 -2.96 13.41
C ARG A 128 -5.87 -4.26 14.09
N SER A 129 -5.78 -5.36 13.34
CA SER A 129 -5.30 -6.64 13.88
C SER A 129 -3.83 -6.61 14.30
N LYS A 130 -3.06 -5.64 13.79
CA LYS A 130 -1.67 -5.36 14.14
C LYS A 130 -1.51 -4.29 15.23
N GLY A 131 -2.62 -3.75 15.75
CA GLY A 131 -2.61 -2.73 16.81
C GLY A 131 -2.60 -1.29 16.30
N TYR A 132 -2.66 -1.07 14.99
CA TYR A 132 -2.74 0.27 14.38
C TYR A 132 -4.18 0.80 14.46
N THR A 133 -4.48 1.51 15.53
CA THR A 133 -5.86 1.97 15.85
C THR A 133 -5.99 3.48 15.92
N VAL A 134 -4.89 4.22 15.79
CA VAL A 134 -4.87 5.68 15.91
C VAL A 134 -5.08 6.32 14.54
N LEU A 135 -6.13 7.11 14.41
CA LEU A 135 -6.31 8.02 13.27
C LEU A 135 -5.46 9.28 13.52
N ASN A 136 -4.36 9.40 12.80
CA ASN A 136 -3.37 10.45 13.01
C ASN A 136 -3.70 11.74 12.26
N MET A 137 -4.11 11.63 11.00
CA MET A 137 -4.42 12.77 10.12
C MET A 137 -5.62 12.46 9.21
N ILE A 138 -6.22 13.51 8.68
CA ILE A 138 -7.18 13.44 7.58
C ILE A 138 -6.66 14.29 6.42
N GLU A 139 -6.81 13.79 5.20
CA GLU A 139 -6.52 14.53 3.98
C GLU A 139 -7.80 15.20 3.49
N ILE A 140 -7.76 16.50 3.21
CA ILE A 140 -8.91 17.27 2.73
C ILE A 140 -8.53 17.95 1.42
N ARG A 141 -9.35 17.77 0.41
CA ARG A 141 -9.21 18.39 -0.91
C ARG A 141 -10.50 19.05 -1.38
N LYS A 142 -10.43 19.84 -2.42
CA LYS A 142 -11.61 20.27 -3.16
C LYS A 142 -12.15 19.13 -4.03
N PRO A 143 -13.46 19.04 -4.24
CA PRO A 143 -14.01 18.14 -5.25
C PRO A 143 -13.39 18.42 -6.63
N TYR A 144 -13.20 17.36 -7.43
CA TYR A 144 -12.90 17.56 -8.84
C TYR A 144 -14.10 18.13 -9.58
N ARG A 145 -13.85 18.78 -10.74
CA ARG A 145 -14.94 19.25 -11.59
C ARG A 145 -15.81 18.04 -11.98
N ASP A 146 -17.13 18.19 -11.83
CA ASP A 146 -18.14 17.18 -12.16
C ASP A 146 -18.10 15.90 -11.30
N GLU A 147 -17.32 15.90 -10.21
CA GLU A 147 -17.31 14.78 -9.25
C GLU A 147 -18.65 14.70 -8.50
N LYS A 148 -19.20 13.49 -8.45
CA LYS A 148 -20.42 13.20 -7.69
C LYS A 148 -20.04 12.52 -6.39
N LEU A 149 -20.06 13.26 -5.31
CA LEU A 149 -19.86 12.75 -3.95
C LEU A 149 -21.22 12.32 -3.41
N THR A 150 -21.36 11.06 -3.05
CA THR A 150 -22.65 10.45 -2.66
C THR A 150 -22.69 9.99 -1.22
N THR A 151 -21.57 10.06 -0.53
CA THR A 151 -21.40 9.57 0.83
C THR A 151 -20.89 10.68 1.74
N GLN A 152 -21.14 10.57 3.04
CA GLN A 152 -20.57 11.48 4.02
C GLN A 152 -19.88 10.69 5.12
N MET A 153 -18.77 11.23 5.62
CA MET A 153 -18.01 10.68 6.73
C MET A 153 -17.91 11.69 7.86
N LYS A 154 -18.18 11.23 9.07
CA LYS A 154 -18.04 12.04 10.28
C LYS A 154 -16.74 11.73 10.99
N VAL A 155 -15.91 12.76 11.21
CA VAL A 155 -14.69 12.67 11.99
C VAL A 155 -14.78 13.69 13.12
N GLY A 156 -14.90 13.22 14.35
CA GLY A 156 -15.17 14.07 15.49
C GLY A 156 -16.51 14.81 15.35
N ARG A 157 -16.46 16.14 15.32
CA ARG A 157 -17.66 17.01 15.14
C ARG A 157 -17.86 17.46 13.70
N ASN A 158 -16.95 17.12 12.79
CA ASN A 158 -16.97 17.57 11.40
C ASN A 158 -17.51 16.48 10.49
N THR A 159 -18.22 16.88 9.44
CA THR A 159 -18.73 16.00 8.39
C THR A 159 -18.07 16.39 7.08
N PHE A 160 -17.58 15.41 6.36
CA PHE A 160 -16.90 15.56 5.07
C PHE A 160 -17.65 14.77 3.99
N ASP A 161 -17.74 15.34 2.81
CA ASP A 161 -18.21 14.60 1.64
C ASP A 161 -17.16 13.60 1.18
N TYR A 162 -17.66 12.45 0.68
CA TYR A 162 -16.76 11.34 0.38
C TYR A 162 -17.26 10.49 -0.79
#